data_6611662fb9250e86726aa26d4590b02d
#
_entry.id   6611662fb9250e86726aa26d4590b02d
#
_cell.length_a   1.000
_cell.length_b   1.000
_cell.length_c   1.000
_cell.angle_alpha   90.00
_cell.angle_beta   90.00
_cell.angle_gamma   90.00
#
_symmetry.space_group_name_H-M   'P 1'
#
loop_
_entity.id
_entity.type
_entity.pdbx_description
1 polymer ?
#
loop_
_entity_poly.entity_id
_entity_poly.type
_entity_poly.pdbx_seq_one_letter_code
_entity_poly.pdbx_strand_id
1 'polypeptide(L)'
;IKALQDGYARRDPTVPVDQLRSAVENMQQRQLAKARAEFERVAGENKTRSDAFLAQNRAKAGVQSLAGGVQYRVIEAGSGAKPTPNSEVSINYKGSLSTGQTFVDTSVAQEGQQAGPVSVRMDQIPLVGLREALAQMPTGARWEIVMPPEKAYGNSPQSPIGPNQAVVFDVKLVSIN
;
A
#
# COMPACT_ATOMS: atom_id res chain seq x y z
N ILE A 1 -18.62 60.93 -22.06
CA ILE A 1 -18.60 61.00 -20.63
C ILE A 1 -19.56 60.00 -20.03
N LYS A 2 -20.77 59.96 -20.55
CA LYS A 2 -21.75 59.02 -20.07
C LYS A 2 -21.33 57.57 -20.36
N ALA A 3 -20.70 57.33 -21.49
CA ALA A 3 -20.20 56.01 -21.86
C ALA A 3 -19.09 55.53 -20.91
N LEU A 4 -18.25 56.48 -20.44
CA LEU A 4 -17.22 56.17 -19.43
C LEU A 4 -17.83 55.81 -18.08
N GLN A 5 -18.85 56.55 -17.69
CA GLN A 5 -19.54 56.24 -16.42
C GLN A 5 -20.27 54.92 -16.50
N ASP A 6 -20.90 54.63 -17.60
CA ASP A 6 -21.56 53.34 -17.82
C ASP A 6 -20.58 52.22 -17.84
N GLY A 7 -19.42 52.43 -18.43
CA GLY A 7 -18.33 51.44 -18.41
C GLY A 7 -17.81 51.19 -17.02
N TYR A 8 -17.73 52.22 -16.20
CA TYR A 8 -17.33 52.06 -14.81
C TYR A 8 -18.36 51.26 -14.02
N ALA A 9 -19.63 51.61 -14.17
CA ALA A 9 -20.69 50.93 -13.45
C ALA A 9 -20.82 49.47 -13.84
N ARG A 10 -20.50 49.12 -15.07
CA ARG A 10 -20.60 47.75 -15.58
C ARG A 10 -19.44 46.86 -15.17
N ARG A 11 -18.37 47.45 -14.70
CA ARG A 11 -17.18 46.65 -14.40
C ARG A 11 -17.39 45.77 -13.20
N ASP A 12 -18.08 46.26 -12.21
CA ASP A 12 -18.24 45.56 -10.95
C ASP A 12 -19.36 44.53 -10.97
N PRO A 13 -20.53 44.83 -11.50
CA PRO A 13 -21.64 43.89 -11.40
C PRO A 13 -21.79 42.94 -12.57
N THR A 14 -20.78 42.78 -13.44
CA THR A 14 -20.89 41.88 -14.55
C THR A 14 -21.12 40.41 -14.11
N VAL A 15 -20.49 40.04 -13.00
CA VAL A 15 -20.74 38.70 -12.40
C VAL A 15 -20.86 38.91 -10.89
N PRO A 16 -22.02 38.64 -10.30
CA PRO A 16 -22.17 38.73 -8.84
C PRO A 16 -21.19 37.80 -8.11
N VAL A 17 -20.77 38.23 -6.94
CA VAL A 17 -19.83 37.48 -6.13
C VAL A 17 -20.36 36.08 -5.83
N ASP A 18 -21.65 35.94 -5.60
CA ASP A 18 -22.27 34.65 -5.33
C ASP A 18 -22.15 33.70 -6.54
N GLN A 19 -22.30 34.22 -7.75
CA GLN A 19 -22.14 33.41 -8.95
C GLN A 19 -20.69 33.00 -9.17
N LEU A 20 -19.74 33.86 -8.87
CA LEU A 20 -18.32 33.54 -8.92
C LEU A 20 -17.97 32.43 -7.94
N ARG A 21 -18.49 32.56 -6.72
CA ARG A 21 -18.26 31.57 -5.69
C ARG A 21 -18.85 30.22 -6.09
N SER A 22 -20.07 30.21 -6.62
CA SER A 22 -20.71 28.99 -7.10
C SER A 22 -19.95 28.35 -8.24
N ALA A 23 -19.41 29.16 -9.15
CA ALA A 23 -18.62 28.66 -10.28
C ALA A 23 -17.32 28.00 -9.79
N VAL A 24 -16.65 28.60 -8.81
CA VAL A 24 -15.43 28.04 -8.21
C VAL A 24 -15.75 26.74 -7.48
N GLU A 25 -16.80 26.73 -6.70
CA GLU A 25 -17.24 25.52 -5.98
C GLU A 25 -17.58 24.39 -6.94
N ASN A 26 -18.29 24.69 -8.03
CA ASN A 26 -18.62 23.72 -9.04
C ASN A 26 -17.38 23.17 -9.74
N MET A 27 -16.39 24.03 -10.01
CA MET A 27 -15.14 23.61 -10.61
C MET A 27 -14.38 22.67 -9.66
N GLN A 28 -14.32 23.01 -8.38
CA GLN A 28 -13.68 22.17 -7.37
C GLN A 28 -14.38 20.82 -7.25
N GLN A 29 -15.70 20.80 -7.27
CA GLN A 29 -16.46 19.55 -7.24
C GLN A 29 -16.21 18.69 -8.46
N ARG A 30 -16.09 19.30 -9.64
CA ARG A 30 -15.76 18.56 -10.86
C ARG A 30 -14.36 17.97 -10.80
N GLN A 31 -13.40 18.71 -10.27
CA GLN A 31 -12.03 18.21 -10.09
C GLN A 31 -11.99 17.05 -9.09
N LEU A 32 -12.71 17.18 -7.99
CA LEU A 32 -12.83 16.11 -6.99
C LEU A 32 -13.50 14.87 -7.59
N ALA A 33 -14.57 15.08 -8.38
CA ALA A 33 -15.25 13.97 -9.04
C ALA A 33 -14.34 13.26 -10.05
N LYS A 34 -13.55 14.01 -10.81
CA LYS A 34 -12.55 13.44 -11.72
C LYS A 34 -11.49 12.66 -10.97
N ALA A 35 -10.96 13.23 -9.89
CA ALA A 35 -9.95 12.58 -9.07
C ALA A 35 -10.49 11.29 -8.46
N ARG A 36 -11.73 11.31 -7.98
CA ARG A 36 -12.39 10.12 -7.43
C ARG A 36 -12.60 9.07 -8.51
N ALA A 37 -13.10 9.45 -9.68
CA ALA A 37 -13.32 8.53 -10.78
C ALA A 37 -12.01 7.90 -11.25
N GLU A 38 -10.93 8.67 -11.33
CA GLU A 38 -9.61 8.18 -11.68
C GLU A 38 -9.08 7.23 -10.62
N PHE A 39 -9.24 7.57 -9.35
CA PHE A 39 -8.86 6.71 -8.24
C PHE A 39 -9.62 5.38 -8.29
N GLU A 40 -10.93 5.43 -8.49
CA GLU A 40 -11.76 4.23 -8.56
C GLU A 40 -11.39 3.35 -9.76
N ARG A 41 -11.07 3.98 -10.90
CA ARG A 41 -10.63 3.27 -12.09
C ARG A 41 -9.32 2.53 -11.83
N VAL A 42 -8.34 3.22 -11.26
CA VAL A 42 -7.04 2.64 -10.93
C VAL A 42 -7.19 1.56 -9.87
N ALA A 43 -7.99 1.81 -8.85
CA ALA A 43 -8.27 0.82 -7.80
C ALA A 43 -8.91 -0.44 -8.37
N GLY A 44 -9.85 -0.29 -9.30
CA GLY A 44 -10.50 -1.41 -9.97
C GLY A 44 -9.53 -2.21 -10.85
N GLU A 45 -8.70 -1.53 -11.63
CA GLU A 45 -7.67 -2.18 -12.45
C GLU A 45 -6.66 -2.92 -11.58
N ASN A 46 -6.20 -2.28 -10.50
CA ASN A 46 -5.26 -2.89 -9.58
C ASN A 46 -5.87 -4.09 -8.86
N LYS A 47 -7.14 -3.99 -8.46
CA LYS A 47 -7.84 -5.10 -7.83
C LYS A 47 -7.93 -6.30 -8.76
N THR A 48 -8.29 -6.09 -10.02
CA THR A 48 -8.36 -7.16 -11.02
C THR A 48 -6.99 -7.82 -11.20
N ARG A 49 -5.94 -7.01 -11.32
CA ARG A 49 -4.57 -7.52 -11.43
C ARG A 49 -4.15 -8.28 -10.18
N SER A 50 -4.47 -7.74 -9.01
CA SER A 50 -4.14 -8.36 -7.73
C SER A 50 -4.86 -9.69 -7.56
N ASP A 51 -6.14 -9.75 -7.87
CA ASP A 51 -6.93 -10.98 -7.77
C ASP A 51 -6.39 -12.05 -8.72
N ALA A 52 -6.04 -11.68 -9.95
CA ALA A 52 -5.43 -12.58 -10.92
C ALA A 52 -4.07 -13.09 -10.43
N PHE A 53 -3.25 -12.19 -9.89
CA PHE A 53 -1.94 -12.54 -9.34
C PHE A 53 -2.07 -13.51 -8.16
N LEU A 54 -2.99 -13.25 -7.25
CA LEU A 54 -3.25 -14.12 -6.10
C LEU A 54 -3.73 -15.51 -6.55
N ALA A 55 -4.62 -15.57 -7.54
CA ALA A 55 -5.09 -16.81 -8.09
C ALA A 55 -3.97 -17.64 -8.74
N GLN A 56 -3.11 -16.98 -9.50
CA GLN A 56 -1.95 -17.61 -10.12
C GLN A 56 -0.95 -18.11 -9.08
N ASN A 57 -0.70 -17.30 -8.07
CA ASN A 57 0.22 -17.67 -7.00
C ASN A 57 -0.30 -18.85 -6.19
N ARG A 58 -1.61 -18.90 -5.93
CA ARG A 58 -2.23 -20.01 -5.21
C ARG A 58 -2.04 -21.33 -5.94
N ALA A 59 -2.01 -21.29 -7.26
CA ALA A 59 -1.83 -22.50 -8.09
C ALA A 59 -0.38 -22.97 -8.14
N LYS A 60 0.59 -22.19 -7.67
CA LYS A 60 2.00 -22.59 -7.67
C LYS A 60 2.24 -23.69 -6.64
N ALA A 61 3.17 -24.59 -6.97
CA ALA A 61 3.57 -25.66 -6.07
C ALA A 61 4.20 -25.10 -4.80
N GLY A 62 3.85 -25.66 -3.64
CA GLY A 62 4.41 -25.27 -2.35
C GLY A 62 3.76 -24.05 -1.71
N VAL A 63 2.83 -23.39 -2.39
CA VAL A 63 2.12 -22.25 -1.83
C VAL A 63 1.02 -22.73 -0.91
N GLN A 64 0.99 -22.15 0.30
CA GLN A 64 -0.04 -22.39 1.30
C GLN A 64 -0.76 -21.08 1.59
N SER A 65 -1.94 -21.17 2.17
CA SER A 65 -2.75 -20.02 2.51
C SER A 65 -2.99 -19.94 4.01
N LEU A 66 -2.88 -18.75 4.55
CA LEU A 66 -3.30 -18.44 5.92
C LEU A 66 -4.75 -17.97 5.92
N ALA A 67 -5.35 -17.93 7.10
CA ALA A 67 -6.66 -17.29 7.28
C ALA A 67 -6.59 -15.84 6.77
N GLY A 68 -7.63 -15.38 6.09
CA GLY A 68 -7.68 -14.02 5.56
C GLY A 68 -7.08 -13.86 4.15
N GLY A 69 -6.65 -14.94 3.51
CA GLY A 69 -6.21 -14.90 2.12
C GLY A 69 -4.73 -14.63 1.91
N VAL A 70 -3.93 -14.52 2.97
CA VAL A 70 -2.48 -14.40 2.86
C VAL A 70 -1.92 -15.73 2.38
N GLN A 71 -1.06 -15.66 1.36
CA GLN A 71 -0.41 -16.83 0.79
C GLN A 71 1.07 -16.81 1.11
N TYR A 72 1.65 -17.96 1.32
CA TYR A 72 3.09 -18.04 1.59
C TYR A 72 3.69 -19.30 1.00
N ARG A 73 4.98 -19.22 0.72
CA ARG A 73 5.77 -20.37 0.30
C ARG A 73 7.03 -20.41 1.14
N VAL A 74 7.30 -21.55 1.74
CA VAL A 74 8.48 -21.75 2.56
C VAL A 74 9.70 -21.93 1.66
N ILE A 75 10.64 -21.00 1.74
CA ILE A 75 11.90 -21.07 1.00
C ILE A 75 12.95 -21.77 1.85
N GLU A 76 13.06 -21.36 3.13
CA GLU A 76 13.90 -22.01 4.11
C GLU A 76 13.06 -22.34 5.34
N ALA A 77 13.08 -23.57 5.78
CA ALA A 77 12.42 -23.96 7.02
C ALA A 77 13.32 -23.59 8.19
N GLY A 78 12.83 -22.74 9.07
CA GLY A 78 13.54 -22.41 10.29
C GLY A 78 13.44 -23.54 11.32
N SER A 79 14.24 -23.45 12.36
CA SER A 79 14.26 -24.46 13.43
C SER A 79 14.07 -23.85 14.83
N GLY A 80 14.03 -22.53 14.92
CA GLY A 80 13.90 -21.84 16.20
C GLY A 80 12.46 -21.64 16.65
N ALA A 81 12.29 -20.86 17.73
CA ALA A 81 10.98 -20.53 18.25
C ALA A 81 10.23 -19.57 17.32
N LYS A 82 8.91 -19.61 17.41
CA LYS A 82 8.04 -18.65 16.73
C LYS A 82 7.87 -17.41 17.60
N PRO A 83 7.76 -16.21 17.00
CA PRO A 83 7.54 -15.00 17.77
C PRO A 83 6.14 -14.96 18.37
N THR A 84 6.03 -14.27 19.51
CA THR A 84 4.74 -13.97 20.14
C THR A 84 4.30 -12.57 19.71
N PRO A 85 3.01 -12.19 19.91
CA PRO A 85 2.55 -10.86 19.56
C PRO A 85 3.30 -9.70 20.22
N ASN A 86 3.95 -9.95 21.36
CA ASN A 86 4.73 -8.95 22.09
C ASN A 86 6.23 -9.03 21.82
N SER A 87 6.66 -9.95 20.97
CA SER A 87 8.09 -10.14 20.69
C SER A 87 8.63 -9.02 19.81
N GLU A 88 9.89 -8.69 20.04
CA GLU A 88 10.68 -7.90 19.11
C GLU A 88 11.49 -8.84 18.24
N VAL A 89 11.43 -8.66 16.94
CA VAL A 89 12.09 -9.55 15.99
C VAL A 89 13.04 -8.76 15.10
N SER A 90 14.10 -9.44 14.68
CA SER A 90 15.00 -8.93 13.64
C SER A 90 14.67 -9.66 12.34
N ILE A 91 14.33 -8.91 11.30
CA ILE A 91 13.91 -9.45 10.02
C ILE A 91 14.64 -8.78 8.86
N ASN A 92 14.91 -9.54 7.82
CA ASN A 92 15.25 -9.01 6.50
C ASN A 92 14.04 -9.20 5.60
N TYR A 93 13.71 -8.18 4.83
CA TYR A 93 12.59 -8.30 3.91
C TYR A 93 12.81 -7.48 2.63
N LYS A 94 12.18 -7.97 1.57
CA LYS A 94 12.12 -7.29 0.29
C LYS A 94 10.67 -7.30 -0.17
N GLY A 95 10.10 -6.13 -0.35
CA GLY A 95 8.72 -5.97 -0.80
C GLY A 95 8.64 -5.59 -2.26
N SER A 96 7.77 -6.27 -2.99
CA SER A 96 7.55 -6.03 -4.42
C SER A 96 6.07 -5.98 -4.72
N LEU A 97 5.72 -5.27 -5.81
CA LEU A 97 4.37 -5.29 -6.34
C LEU A 97 4.13 -6.53 -7.19
N SER A 98 2.87 -6.80 -7.52
CA SER A 98 2.50 -7.89 -8.41
C SER A 98 3.14 -7.74 -9.79
N THR A 99 3.54 -6.53 -10.18
CA THR A 99 4.25 -6.25 -11.43
C THR A 99 5.72 -6.64 -11.39
N GLY A 100 6.26 -6.96 -10.21
CA GLY A 100 7.68 -7.27 -10.01
C GLY A 100 8.52 -6.08 -9.57
N GLN A 101 7.94 -4.89 -9.50
CA GLN A 101 8.67 -3.70 -9.07
C GLN A 101 8.90 -3.76 -7.56
N THR A 102 10.17 -3.65 -7.15
CA THR A 102 10.55 -3.60 -5.74
C THR A 102 10.34 -2.19 -5.19
N PHE A 103 9.65 -2.09 -4.06
CA PHE A 103 9.41 -0.80 -3.39
C PHE A 103 10.12 -0.70 -2.03
N VAL A 104 10.57 -1.80 -1.46
CA VAL A 104 11.35 -1.83 -0.23
C VAL A 104 12.29 -3.03 -0.23
N ASP A 105 13.51 -2.82 0.28
CA ASP A 105 14.50 -3.89 0.37
C ASP A 105 15.50 -3.53 1.48
N THR A 106 15.52 -4.31 2.56
CA THR A 106 16.43 -4.08 3.68
C THR A 106 17.87 -4.48 3.38
N SER A 107 18.11 -5.26 2.32
CA SER A 107 19.46 -5.63 1.91
C SER A 107 20.19 -4.50 1.20
N VAL A 108 19.49 -3.42 0.86
CA VAL A 108 20.05 -2.25 0.21
C VAL A 108 20.11 -1.10 1.20
N ALA A 109 21.25 -0.45 1.33
CA ALA A 109 21.38 0.73 2.18
C ALA A 109 20.54 1.86 1.61
N GLN A 110 19.78 2.51 2.47
CA GLN A 110 18.97 3.68 2.12
C GLN A 110 19.49 4.89 2.89
N GLU A 111 19.09 6.07 2.42
CA GLU A 111 19.47 7.32 3.07
C GLU A 111 19.06 7.28 4.55
N GLY A 112 20.03 7.40 5.44
CA GLY A 112 19.83 7.36 6.88
C GLY A 112 19.73 5.96 7.48
N GLN A 113 19.80 4.89 6.68
CA GLN A 113 19.74 3.51 7.16
C GLN A 113 20.81 2.66 6.51
N GLN A 114 21.45 1.82 7.31
CA GLN A 114 22.41 0.84 6.80
C GLN A 114 21.65 -0.39 6.30
N ALA A 115 22.27 -1.10 5.33
CA ALA A 115 21.76 -2.38 4.89
C ALA A 115 21.84 -3.40 6.03
N GLY A 116 20.82 -4.25 6.15
CA GLY A 116 20.81 -5.31 7.13
C GLY A 116 19.46 -5.51 7.82
N PRO A 117 19.41 -6.42 8.78
CA PRO A 117 18.16 -6.73 9.48
C PRO A 117 17.58 -5.52 10.19
N VAL A 118 16.27 -5.44 10.21
CA VAL A 118 15.52 -4.41 10.91
C VAL A 118 14.86 -5.03 12.13
N SER A 119 15.02 -4.37 13.30
CA SER A 119 14.33 -4.77 14.52
C SER A 119 12.98 -4.09 14.60
N VAL A 120 11.94 -4.87 14.82
CA VAL A 120 10.58 -4.36 14.93
C VAL A 120 9.78 -5.21 15.91
N ARG A 121 8.89 -4.57 16.65
CA ARG A 121 7.96 -5.31 17.51
C ARG A 121 6.81 -5.84 16.68
N MET A 122 6.38 -7.05 16.99
CA MET A 122 5.29 -7.72 16.26
C MET A 122 4.01 -6.90 16.27
N ASP A 123 3.70 -6.26 17.39
CA ASP A 123 2.48 -5.45 17.54
C ASP A 123 2.56 -4.10 16.82
N GLN A 124 3.73 -3.71 16.34
CA GLN A 124 3.94 -2.44 15.63
C GLN A 124 4.06 -2.61 14.11
N ILE A 125 3.99 -3.84 13.62
CA ILE A 125 4.03 -4.09 12.18
C ILE A 125 2.73 -3.57 11.56
N PRO A 126 2.82 -2.60 10.62
CA PRO A 126 1.61 -1.99 10.06
C PRO A 126 0.86 -2.90 9.09
N LEU A 127 1.54 -3.84 8.47
CA LEU A 127 0.93 -4.76 7.53
C LEU A 127 0.40 -5.98 8.25
N VAL A 128 -0.92 -6.12 8.28
CA VAL A 128 -1.59 -7.20 9.03
C VAL A 128 -1.17 -8.57 8.49
N GLY A 129 -1.09 -8.73 7.18
CA GLY A 129 -0.68 -9.99 6.56
C GLY A 129 0.75 -10.38 6.90
N LEU A 130 1.65 -9.42 6.94
CA LEU A 130 3.04 -9.66 7.31
C LEU A 130 3.14 -10.08 8.78
N ARG A 131 2.40 -9.41 9.66
CA ARG A 131 2.36 -9.75 11.08
C ARG A 131 1.82 -11.17 11.31
N GLU A 132 0.74 -11.52 10.62
CA GLU A 132 0.14 -12.85 10.71
C GLU A 132 1.12 -13.93 10.24
N ALA A 133 1.82 -13.68 9.14
CA ALA A 133 2.80 -14.61 8.59
C ALA A 133 4.00 -14.76 9.52
N LEU A 134 4.53 -13.66 10.03
CA LEU A 134 5.67 -13.70 10.96
C LEU A 134 5.35 -14.50 12.22
N ALA A 135 4.13 -14.41 12.72
CA ALA A 135 3.71 -15.16 13.90
C ALA A 135 3.77 -16.68 13.68
N GLN A 136 3.74 -17.12 12.42
CA GLN A 136 3.83 -18.53 12.06
C GLN A 136 5.24 -18.97 11.68
N MET A 137 6.16 -18.02 11.48
CA MET A 137 7.51 -18.31 11.02
C MET A 137 8.42 -18.71 12.19
N PRO A 138 9.07 -19.90 12.15
CA PRO A 138 10.13 -20.20 13.08
C PRO A 138 11.36 -19.31 12.84
N THR A 139 12.14 -19.11 13.88
CA THR A 139 13.40 -18.35 13.74
C THR A 139 14.31 -19.04 12.73
N GLY A 140 14.87 -18.26 11.81
CA GLY A 140 15.69 -18.75 10.71
C GLY A 140 14.91 -19.10 9.47
N ALA A 141 13.59 -19.07 9.51
CA ALA A 141 12.76 -19.34 8.33
C ALA A 141 12.83 -18.19 7.34
N ARG A 142 12.74 -18.53 6.07
CA ARG A 142 12.58 -17.58 4.98
C ARG A 142 11.36 -17.97 4.17
N TRP A 143 10.42 -17.04 4.06
CA TRP A 143 9.17 -17.26 3.37
C TRP A 143 8.96 -16.19 2.32
N GLU A 144 8.40 -16.58 1.19
CA GLU A 144 7.82 -15.66 0.23
C GLU A 144 6.34 -15.51 0.57
N ILE A 145 5.94 -14.30 0.96
CA ILE A 145 4.60 -14.01 1.46
C ILE A 145 3.90 -13.13 0.45
N VAL A 146 2.74 -13.56 -0.02
CA VAL A 146 1.90 -12.79 -0.93
C VAL A 146 0.66 -12.36 -0.17
N MET A 147 0.42 -11.07 -0.11
CA MET A 147 -0.67 -10.50 0.66
C MET A 147 -1.69 -9.86 -0.27
N PRO A 148 -2.99 -10.14 -0.06
CA PRO A 148 -4.03 -9.39 -0.77
C PRO A 148 -4.04 -7.93 -0.29
N PRO A 149 -4.60 -7.01 -1.08
CA PRO A 149 -4.59 -5.59 -0.72
C PRO A 149 -5.14 -5.29 0.66
N GLU A 150 -6.20 -5.97 1.07
CA GLU A 150 -6.85 -5.75 2.37
C GLU A 150 -5.98 -6.17 3.56
N LYS A 151 -4.96 -7.00 3.32
CA LYS A 151 -3.99 -7.40 4.34
C LYS A 151 -2.68 -6.66 4.25
N ALA A 152 -2.53 -5.79 3.26
CA ALA A 152 -1.35 -4.96 3.04
C ALA A 152 -1.73 -3.48 3.20
N TYR A 153 -1.57 -2.70 2.13
CA TYR A 153 -1.81 -1.26 2.20
C TYR A 153 -3.25 -0.86 1.91
N GLY A 154 -4.10 -1.80 1.49
CA GLY A 154 -5.52 -1.55 1.23
C GLY A 154 -5.78 -0.68 0.01
N ASN A 155 -6.92 -0.01 0.02
CA ASN A 155 -7.35 0.87 -1.06
C ASN A 155 -7.23 2.35 -0.70
N SER A 156 -6.38 2.70 0.25
CA SER A 156 -6.21 4.07 0.69
C SER A 156 -5.55 4.92 -0.41
N PRO A 157 -6.02 6.15 -0.65
CA PRO A 157 -5.33 7.08 -1.54
C PRO A 157 -3.96 7.50 -1.01
N GLN A 158 -3.70 7.28 0.28
CA GLN A 158 -2.42 7.57 0.92
C GLN A 158 -1.44 6.40 0.85
N SER A 159 -1.84 5.29 0.25
CA SER A 159 -0.96 4.13 0.07
C SER A 159 0.26 4.50 -0.77
N PRO A 160 1.49 4.14 -0.32
CA PRO A 160 2.70 4.48 -1.07
C PRO A 160 2.80 3.74 -2.40
N ILE A 161 2.02 2.69 -2.59
CA ILE A 161 2.06 1.85 -3.80
C ILE A 161 0.77 1.94 -4.62
N GLY A 162 -0.16 2.80 -4.23
CA GLY A 162 -1.46 2.92 -4.88
C GLY A 162 -2.53 2.01 -4.28
N PRO A 163 -3.77 2.15 -4.74
CA PRO A 163 -4.89 1.42 -4.15
C PRO A 163 -4.95 -0.03 -4.66
N ASN A 164 -5.44 -0.93 -3.81
CA ASN A 164 -5.74 -2.32 -4.13
C ASN A 164 -4.59 -3.10 -4.78
N GLN A 165 -3.37 -2.89 -4.31
CA GLN A 165 -2.19 -3.60 -4.79
C GLN A 165 -1.91 -4.81 -3.92
N ALA A 166 -1.84 -5.99 -4.53
CA ALA A 166 -1.25 -7.16 -3.89
C ALA A 166 0.26 -6.98 -3.83
N VAL A 167 0.86 -7.44 -2.75
CA VAL A 167 2.31 -7.29 -2.53
C VAL A 167 2.94 -8.63 -2.26
N VAL A 168 4.21 -8.73 -2.62
CA VAL A 168 5.03 -9.92 -2.36
C VAL A 168 6.15 -9.49 -1.43
N PHE A 169 6.26 -10.18 -0.29
CA PHE A 169 7.35 -9.97 0.65
C PHE A 169 8.17 -11.25 0.76
N ASP A 170 9.46 -11.13 0.48
CA ASP A 170 10.45 -12.16 0.77
C ASP A 170 11.03 -11.79 2.13
N VAL A 171 10.68 -12.56 3.16
CA VAL A 171 10.99 -12.24 4.57
C VAL A 171 11.79 -13.37 5.17
N LYS A 172 12.87 -12.99 5.85
CA LYS A 172 13.65 -13.91 6.67
C LYS A 172 13.58 -13.45 8.12
N LEU A 173 13.13 -14.34 9.01
CA LEU A 173 13.15 -14.10 10.44
C LEU A 173 14.54 -14.45 10.97
N VAL A 174 15.34 -13.43 11.24
CA VAL A 174 16.74 -13.62 11.65
C VAL A 174 16.81 -14.05 13.11
N SER A 175 16.11 -13.33 13.98
CA SER A 175 16.14 -13.63 15.41
C SER A 175 14.93 -13.02 16.11
N ILE A 176 14.67 -13.52 17.31
CA ILE A 176 13.71 -12.94 18.25
C ILE A 176 14.54 -12.36 19.41
N ASN A 177 14.34 -11.08 19.64
CA ASN A 177 15.09 -10.37 20.69
C ASN A 177 14.40 -10.45 22.05
#